data_f0951dfe83ce891cf6f9d05659f28461
#
_entry.id   f0951dfe83ce891cf6f9d05659f28461
#
_cell.length_a   1.000
_cell.length_b   1.000
_cell.length_c   1.000
_cell.angle_alpha   90.00
_cell.angle_beta   90.00
_cell.angle_gamma   90.00
#
_symmetry.space_group_name_H-M   'P 1'
#
loop_
_entity.id
_entity.type
_entity.pdbx_description
1 polymer ?
#
loop_
_entity_poly.entity_id
_entity_poly.type
_entity_poly.pdbx_seq_one_letter_code
_entity_poly.pdbx_strand_id
1 'polypeptide(L)'
;VKASRGGAFILCASRNDMDPFYSYLARNLDPAETPIAKQGRSIDQDLTWFRQTNGATLIGMKSLWEGVDIQGLGLRLVVIPRVPFPNRSDALLAARKKLYIDKCISSGMDQRKAELKAFNEFDVMIAGTDLAQGVGRLIRSETDKGVVAILDGRMHFGAKKYTPILRSCIPHAFTNNKDLVRKFLGMCADQHDKRST
;
A
#
# COMPACT_ATOMS: atom_id res chain seq x y z
N VAL A 1 -2.86 -10.37 -8.73
CA VAL A 1 -1.81 -10.40 -9.76
C VAL A 1 -2.29 -11.14 -11.01
N LYS A 2 -2.73 -12.41 -10.94
CA LYS A 2 -3.26 -13.13 -12.12
C LYS A 2 -4.40 -12.36 -12.84
N ALA A 3 -5.39 -11.89 -12.08
CA ALA A 3 -6.53 -11.15 -12.64
C ALA A 3 -6.15 -9.81 -13.29
N SER A 4 -5.05 -9.19 -12.87
CA SER A 4 -4.52 -7.97 -13.48
C SER A 4 -3.54 -8.24 -14.63
N ARG A 5 -3.22 -9.50 -14.93
CA ARG A 5 -2.14 -9.88 -15.87
C ARG A 5 -0.84 -9.12 -15.56
N GLY A 6 -0.43 -9.10 -14.30
CA GLY A 6 0.65 -8.26 -13.81
C GLY A 6 0.27 -6.77 -13.78
N GLY A 7 1.18 -5.88 -14.16
CA GLY A 7 1.02 -4.44 -13.95
C GLY A 7 0.79 -4.13 -12.46
N ALA A 8 1.59 -4.76 -11.59
CA ALA A 8 1.32 -4.77 -10.17
C ALA A 8 2.52 -4.29 -9.34
N PHE A 9 2.24 -3.49 -8.32
CA PHE A 9 3.17 -3.21 -7.23
C PHE A 9 2.71 -3.91 -5.95
N ILE A 10 3.65 -4.52 -5.22
CA ILE A 10 3.42 -5.05 -3.88
C ILE A 10 4.27 -4.23 -2.92
N LEU A 11 3.62 -3.41 -2.13
CA LEU A 11 4.25 -2.41 -1.27
C LEU A 11 4.36 -2.95 0.16
N CYS A 12 5.51 -3.54 0.49
CA CYS A 12 5.78 -4.12 1.79
C CYS A 12 6.19 -3.07 2.83
N ALA A 13 5.77 -3.25 4.07
CA ALA A 13 6.16 -2.38 5.18
C ALA A 13 7.60 -2.66 5.67
N SER A 14 8.13 -3.85 5.40
CA SER A 14 9.49 -4.25 5.80
C SER A 14 10.14 -5.18 4.77
N ARG A 15 11.48 -5.27 4.81
CA ARG A 15 12.24 -6.24 3.97
C ARG A 15 11.84 -7.68 4.27
N ASN A 16 11.59 -8.00 5.53
CA ASN A 16 11.21 -9.35 5.95
C ASN A 16 9.85 -9.80 5.35
N ASP A 17 9.00 -8.85 4.95
CA ASP A 17 7.75 -9.17 4.26
C ASP A 17 7.96 -9.44 2.75
N MET A 18 9.04 -8.93 2.13
CA MET A 18 9.26 -9.04 0.68
C MET A 18 9.56 -10.47 0.24
N ASP A 19 10.44 -11.18 0.96
CA ASP A 19 10.89 -12.51 0.58
C ASP A 19 9.79 -13.57 0.58
N PRO A 20 8.92 -13.64 1.60
CA PRO A 20 7.76 -14.53 1.58
C PRO A 20 6.81 -14.26 0.40
N PHE A 21 6.52 -12.97 0.09
CA PHE A 21 5.67 -12.63 -1.05
C PHE A 21 6.31 -13.01 -2.37
N TYR A 22 7.60 -12.70 -2.56
CA TYR A 22 8.33 -13.09 -3.75
C TYR A 22 8.32 -14.61 -3.94
N SER A 23 8.69 -15.36 -2.92
CA SER A 23 8.76 -16.82 -2.97
C SER A 23 7.40 -17.46 -3.26
N TYR A 24 6.33 -16.92 -2.67
CA TYR A 24 4.98 -17.40 -2.93
C TYR A 24 4.55 -17.14 -4.39
N LEU A 25 4.76 -15.93 -4.89
CA LEU A 25 4.37 -15.57 -6.24
C LEU A 25 5.20 -16.31 -7.29
N ALA A 26 6.51 -16.44 -7.08
CA ALA A 26 7.40 -17.16 -7.98
C ALA A 26 7.05 -18.64 -8.15
N ARG A 27 6.44 -19.26 -7.11
CA ARG A 27 5.96 -20.64 -7.18
C ARG A 27 4.56 -20.80 -7.82
N ASN A 28 3.76 -19.74 -7.85
CA ASN A 28 2.35 -19.81 -8.21
C ASN A 28 1.99 -19.04 -9.48
N LEU A 29 2.93 -18.28 -10.05
CA LEU A 29 2.76 -17.55 -11.29
C LEU A 29 3.74 -18.08 -12.33
N ASP A 30 3.32 -18.05 -13.59
CA ASP A 30 4.20 -18.32 -14.73
C ASP A 30 5.08 -17.09 -14.98
N PRO A 31 6.42 -17.20 -14.90
CA PRO A 31 7.32 -16.10 -15.17
C PRO A 31 7.22 -15.52 -16.59
N ALA A 32 6.78 -16.33 -17.57
CA ALA A 32 6.58 -15.88 -18.94
C ALA A 32 5.37 -14.95 -19.07
N GLU A 33 4.30 -15.21 -18.30
CA GLU A 33 3.08 -14.41 -18.32
C GLU A 33 3.14 -13.25 -17.32
N THR A 34 3.81 -13.46 -16.20
CA THR A 34 3.86 -12.49 -15.08
C THR A 34 5.27 -12.43 -14.50
N PRO A 35 6.18 -11.72 -15.14
CA PRO A 35 7.53 -11.50 -14.63
C PRO A 35 7.50 -10.80 -13.25
N ILE A 36 8.33 -11.29 -12.33
CA ILE A 36 8.37 -10.80 -10.95
C ILE A 36 9.78 -10.37 -10.60
N ALA A 37 9.92 -9.18 -10.02
CA ALA A 37 11.17 -8.73 -9.43
C ALA A 37 10.96 -8.21 -8.00
N LYS A 38 12.03 -8.30 -7.21
CA LYS A 38 12.14 -7.58 -5.94
C LYS A 38 12.90 -6.29 -6.17
N GLN A 39 12.53 -5.24 -5.45
CA GLN A 39 13.28 -4.00 -5.40
C GLN A 39 14.76 -4.27 -5.11
N GLY A 40 15.62 -3.80 -6.00
CA GLY A 40 17.07 -3.92 -5.92
C GLY A 40 17.73 -2.75 -5.18
N ARG A 41 18.91 -2.34 -5.67
CA ARG A 41 19.68 -1.23 -5.09
C ARG A 41 19.30 0.13 -5.67
N SER A 42 18.81 0.16 -6.90
CA SER A 42 18.43 1.38 -7.63
C SER A 42 16.95 1.34 -7.99
N ILE A 43 16.18 2.29 -7.45
CA ILE A 43 14.76 2.45 -7.76
C ILE A 43 14.56 2.75 -9.24
N ASP A 44 15.43 3.56 -9.87
CA ASP A 44 15.32 3.93 -11.28
C ASP A 44 15.48 2.71 -12.20
N GLN A 45 16.40 1.79 -11.86
CA GLN A 45 16.58 0.54 -12.61
C GLN A 45 15.37 -0.38 -12.45
N ASP A 46 14.83 -0.51 -11.24
CA ASP A 46 13.64 -1.32 -10.96
C ASP A 46 12.41 -0.79 -11.71
N LEU A 47 12.26 0.53 -11.79
CA LEU A 47 11.18 1.17 -12.53
C LEU A 47 11.37 1.07 -14.04
N THR A 48 12.59 1.20 -14.52
CA THR A 48 12.92 1.00 -15.94
C THR A 48 12.59 -0.42 -16.35
N TRP A 49 12.99 -1.41 -15.56
CA TRP A 49 12.62 -2.80 -15.78
C TRP A 49 11.08 -2.98 -15.78
N PHE A 50 10.36 -2.40 -14.82
CA PHE A 50 8.91 -2.49 -14.76
C PHE A 50 8.22 -1.88 -15.98
N ARG A 51 8.72 -0.75 -16.49
CA ARG A 51 8.21 -0.09 -17.70
C ARG A 51 8.40 -0.92 -18.96
N GLN A 52 9.56 -1.56 -19.08
CA GLN A 52 9.96 -2.30 -20.27
C GLN A 52 9.42 -3.74 -20.30
N THR A 53 8.92 -4.24 -19.18
CA THR A 53 8.50 -5.62 -19.03
C THR A 53 6.98 -5.71 -19.00
N ASN A 54 6.38 -6.26 -20.05
CA ASN A 54 4.93 -6.47 -20.08
C ASN A 54 4.50 -7.44 -18.98
N GLY A 55 3.41 -7.14 -18.30
CA GLY A 55 2.90 -7.97 -17.20
C GLY A 55 3.78 -7.97 -15.95
N ALA A 56 4.71 -7.04 -15.80
CA ALA A 56 5.63 -6.98 -14.67
C ALA A 56 4.92 -6.86 -13.30
N THR A 57 5.49 -7.51 -12.30
CA THR A 57 5.13 -7.35 -10.89
C THR A 57 6.36 -6.98 -10.09
N LEU A 58 6.36 -5.81 -9.46
CA LEU A 58 7.48 -5.32 -8.65
C LEU A 58 7.10 -5.35 -7.17
N ILE A 59 7.94 -6.01 -6.37
CA ILE A 59 7.79 -6.09 -4.92
C ILE A 59 8.82 -5.18 -4.28
N GLY A 60 8.37 -4.21 -3.52
CA GLY A 60 9.26 -3.25 -2.91
C GLY A 60 8.78 -2.68 -1.59
N MET A 61 9.61 -1.82 -1.04
CA MET A 61 9.39 -1.17 0.25
C MET A 61 8.83 0.24 0.10
N LYS A 62 8.76 0.95 1.22
CA LYS A 62 8.25 2.32 1.33
C LYS A 62 8.90 3.29 0.34
N SER A 63 10.15 3.08 -0.05
CA SER A 63 10.83 3.88 -1.07
C SER A 63 10.16 3.88 -2.45
N LEU A 64 9.40 2.81 -2.79
CA LEU A 64 8.53 2.80 -3.97
C LEU A 64 7.24 3.61 -3.78
N TRP A 65 6.90 3.99 -2.55
CA TRP A 65 5.73 4.83 -2.26
C TRP A 65 6.06 6.32 -2.40
N GLU A 66 7.32 6.69 -2.21
CA GLU A 66 7.80 8.06 -2.16
C GLU A 66 8.54 8.40 -3.47
N GLY A 67 8.25 9.56 -4.05
CA GLY A 67 9.09 10.15 -5.10
C GLY A 67 9.04 9.52 -6.50
N VAL A 68 8.31 8.44 -6.71
CA VAL A 68 8.28 7.72 -7.99
C VAL A 68 7.12 8.19 -8.86
N ASP A 69 7.43 8.66 -10.06
CA ASP A 69 6.41 8.92 -11.08
C ASP A 69 6.07 7.64 -11.84
N ILE A 70 4.81 7.19 -11.70
CA ILE A 70 4.29 5.93 -12.25
C ILE A 70 3.36 6.20 -13.45
N GLN A 71 3.17 7.44 -13.87
CA GLN A 71 2.31 7.75 -15.01
C GLN A 71 2.74 6.95 -16.26
N GLY A 72 1.76 6.35 -16.91
CA GLY A 72 1.99 5.60 -18.15
C GLY A 72 2.64 4.22 -17.99
N LEU A 73 2.88 3.74 -16.76
CA LEU A 73 3.54 2.45 -16.51
C LEU A 73 2.63 1.22 -16.64
N GLY A 74 1.37 1.38 -17.00
CA GLY A 74 0.44 0.25 -17.04
C GLY A 74 0.15 -0.36 -15.65
N LEU A 75 0.36 0.40 -14.57
CA LEU A 75 0.05 -0.04 -13.22
C LEU A 75 -1.47 -0.19 -13.06
N ARG A 76 -1.93 -1.39 -12.73
CA ARG A 76 -3.33 -1.76 -12.60
C ARG A 76 -3.69 -2.23 -11.20
N LEU A 77 -2.68 -2.69 -10.45
CA LEU A 77 -2.86 -3.25 -9.13
C LEU A 77 -1.77 -2.75 -8.17
N VAL A 78 -2.20 -2.23 -7.03
CA VAL A 78 -1.31 -2.00 -5.89
C VAL A 78 -1.74 -2.91 -4.75
N VAL A 79 -0.83 -3.72 -4.23
CA VAL A 79 -1.08 -4.59 -3.07
C VAL A 79 -0.35 -4.02 -1.87
N ILE A 80 -1.08 -3.79 -0.80
CA ILE A 80 -0.55 -3.36 0.50
C ILE A 80 -0.77 -4.50 1.50
N PRO A 81 0.24 -5.34 1.77
CA PRO A 81 0.10 -6.50 2.65
C PRO A 81 -0.26 -6.13 4.08
N ARG A 82 0.29 -5.03 4.58
CA ARG A 82 0.08 -4.54 5.95
C ARG A 82 -0.02 -3.02 5.97
N VAL A 83 -0.89 -2.50 6.82
CA VAL A 83 -0.94 -1.05 7.11
C VAL A 83 0.41 -0.58 7.62
N PRO A 84 1.01 0.47 7.02
CA PRO A 84 2.37 0.92 7.30
C PRO A 84 2.44 1.76 8.58
N PHE A 85 2.18 1.16 9.73
CA PHE A 85 2.37 1.84 11.00
C PHE A 85 3.85 2.21 11.20
N PRO A 86 4.13 3.37 11.82
CA PRO A 86 5.49 3.79 12.09
C PRO A 86 6.24 2.80 12.98
N ASN A 87 7.57 2.80 12.86
CA ASN A 87 8.40 1.92 13.67
C ASN A 87 8.31 2.32 15.14
N ARG A 88 8.02 1.35 16.01
CA ARG A 88 7.94 1.55 17.47
C ARG A 88 9.26 1.96 18.10
N SER A 89 10.40 1.64 17.46
CA SER A 89 11.74 2.02 17.92
C SER A 89 12.19 3.40 17.44
N ASP A 90 11.33 4.18 16.77
CA ASP A 90 11.60 5.57 16.43
C ASP A 90 11.64 6.43 17.70
N ALA A 91 12.85 6.79 18.13
CA ALA A 91 13.06 7.55 19.36
C ALA A 91 12.44 8.95 19.32
N LEU A 92 12.44 9.61 18.15
CA LEU A 92 11.86 10.95 18.00
C LEU A 92 10.34 10.89 18.12
N LEU A 93 9.72 9.92 17.45
CA LEU A 93 8.27 9.68 17.56
C LEU A 93 7.87 9.33 18.99
N ALA A 94 8.63 8.45 19.65
CA ALA A 94 8.40 8.09 21.05
C ALA A 94 8.48 9.30 22.00
N ALA A 95 9.48 10.18 21.81
CA ALA A 95 9.63 11.39 22.61
C ALA A 95 8.45 12.37 22.38
N ARG A 96 8.04 12.58 21.13
CA ARG A 96 6.87 13.43 20.79
C ARG A 96 5.58 12.89 21.42
N LYS A 97 5.36 11.59 21.35
CA LYS A 97 4.18 10.93 21.96
C LYS A 97 4.19 11.12 23.48
N LYS A 98 5.35 10.92 24.12
CA LYS A 98 5.49 11.12 25.57
C LYS A 98 5.11 12.54 25.98
N LEU A 99 5.69 13.55 25.33
CA LEU A 99 5.36 14.97 25.62
C LEU A 99 3.88 15.26 25.43
N TYR A 100 3.25 14.68 24.41
CA TYR A 100 1.82 14.85 24.16
C TYR A 100 0.97 14.19 25.27
N ILE A 101 1.33 12.98 25.70
CA ILE A 101 0.68 12.26 26.80
C ILE A 101 0.79 13.05 28.08
N ASP A 102 2.00 13.51 28.45
CA ASP A 102 2.26 14.29 29.65
C ASP A 102 1.41 15.59 29.67
N LYS A 103 1.31 16.28 28.53
CA LYS A 103 0.43 17.44 28.36
C LYS A 103 -1.05 17.12 28.57
N CYS A 104 -1.53 16.00 28.03
CA CYS A 104 -2.92 15.57 28.22
C CYS A 104 -3.22 15.24 29.68
N ILE A 105 -2.31 14.55 30.37
CA ILE A 105 -2.44 14.22 31.79
C ILE A 105 -2.44 15.49 32.64
N SER A 106 -1.54 16.44 32.37
CA SER A 106 -1.49 17.73 33.07
C SER A 106 -2.75 18.57 32.90
N SER A 107 -3.52 18.34 31.82
CA SER A 107 -4.84 18.96 31.61
C SER A 107 -6.00 18.17 32.22
N GLY A 108 -5.73 17.15 33.06
CA GLY A 108 -6.73 16.36 33.77
C GLY A 108 -7.25 15.13 33.03
N MET A 109 -6.60 14.74 31.91
CA MET A 109 -6.99 13.52 31.19
C MET A 109 -6.44 12.29 31.91
N ASP A 110 -7.27 11.22 31.97
CA ASP A 110 -6.83 9.90 32.38
C ASP A 110 -5.70 9.35 31.48
N GLN A 111 -4.70 8.70 32.09
CA GLN A 111 -3.51 8.20 31.38
C GLN A 111 -3.87 7.32 30.19
N ARG A 112 -4.78 6.34 30.37
CA ARG A 112 -5.18 5.42 29.30
C ARG A 112 -5.86 6.14 28.13
N LYS A 113 -6.64 7.19 28.43
CA LYS A 113 -7.27 8.04 27.39
C LYS A 113 -6.21 8.87 26.67
N ALA A 114 -5.23 9.42 27.40
CA ALA A 114 -4.12 10.18 26.84
C ALA A 114 -3.26 9.32 25.90
N GLU A 115 -2.93 8.09 26.31
CA GLU A 115 -2.19 7.12 25.48
C GLU A 115 -2.95 6.75 24.20
N LEU A 116 -4.26 6.48 24.30
CA LEU A 116 -5.10 6.17 23.14
C LEU A 116 -5.19 7.36 22.19
N LYS A 117 -5.31 8.57 22.73
CA LYS A 117 -5.33 9.80 21.95
C LYS A 117 -4.01 10.02 21.22
N ALA A 118 -2.88 9.84 21.91
CA ALA A 118 -1.56 9.90 21.32
C ALA A 118 -1.36 8.86 20.21
N PHE A 119 -1.81 7.62 20.42
CA PHE A 119 -1.76 6.58 19.39
C PHE A 119 -2.55 6.99 18.13
N ASN A 120 -3.75 7.53 18.29
CA ASN A 120 -4.54 7.97 17.14
C ASN A 120 -3.89 9.16 16.43
N GLU A 121 -3.41 10.15 17.18
CA GLU A 121 -2.84 11.39 16.65
C GLU A 121 -1.51 11.18 15.92
N PHE A 122 -0.69 10.25 16.39
CA PHE A 122 0.62 10.00 15.80
C PHE A 122 0.64 8.73 14.94
N ASP A 123 0.39 7.56 15.51
CA ASP A 123 0.59 6.30 14.80
C ASP A 123 -0.46 6.09 13.71
N VAL A 124 -1.73 6.33 14.02
CA VAL A 124 -2.84 6.12 13.07
C VAL A 124 -2.81 7.17 11.95
N MET A 125 -2.53 8.43 12.28
CA MET A 125 -2.45 9.49 11.26
C MET A 125 -1.27 9.31 10.32
N ILE A 126 -0.08 8.94 10.84
CA ILE A 126 1.09 8.60 9.99
C ILE A 126 0.74 7.42 9.07
N ALA A 127 0.20 6.34 9.63
CA ALA A 127 -0.20 5.18 8.84
C ALA A 127 -1.26 5.51 7.78
N GLY A 128 -2.22 6.38 8.11
CA GLY A 128 -3.24 6.86 7.18
C GLY A 128 -2.65 7.68 6.03
N THR A 129 -1.70 8.57 6.34
CA THR A 129 -0.98 9.37 5.34
C THR A 129 -0.17 8.46 4.39
N ASP A 130 0.57 7.52 4.95
CA ASP A 130 1.34 6.55 4.17
C ASP A 130 0.41 5.70 3.27
N LEU A 131 -0.74 5.25 3.79
CA LEU A 131 -1.76 4.55 2.98
C LEU A 131 -2.27 5.42 1.84
N ALA A 132 -2.63 6.67 2.12
CA ALA A 132 -3.12 7.60 1.10
C ALA A 132 -2.07 7.83 0.00
N GLN A 133 -0.78 7.96 0.37
CA GLN A 133 0.31 8.05 -0.59
C GLN A 133 0.41 6.79 -1.45
N GLY A 134 0.35 5.60 -0.84
CA GLY A 134 0.39 4.32 -1.58
C GLY A 134 -0.77 4.17 -2.56
N VAL A 135 -1.97 4.55 -2.16
CA VAL A 135 -3.17 4.57 -3.02
C VAL A 135 -3.01 5.57 -4.15
N GLY A 136 -2.51 6.77 -3.86
CA GLY A 136 -2.27 7.82 -4.84
C GLY A 136 -1.21 7.46 -5.90
N ARG A 137 -0.45 6.38 -5.72
CA ARG A 137 0.44 5.86 -6.78
C ARG A 137 -0.32 5.22 -7.92
N LEU A 138 -1.47 4.64 -7.64
CA LEU A 138 -2.31 4.00 -8.67
C LEU A 138 -3.22 5.01 -9.38
N ILE A 139 -3.88 5.88 -8.62
CA ILE A 139 -4.89 6.82 -9.14
C ILE A 139 -4.35 8.25 -9.03
N ARG A 140 -3.89 8.81 -10.12
CA ARG A 140 -3.33 10.17 -10.22
C ARG A 140 -4.17 11.10 -11.06
N SER A 141 -4.95 10.56 -11.98
CA SER A 141 -5.83 11.30 -12.86
C SER A 141 -7.23 10.69 -12.86
N GLU A 142 -8.20 11.43 -13.36
CA GLU A 142 -9.58 10.95 -13.52
C GLU A 142 -9.71 9.78 -14.50
N THR A 143 -8.70 9.59 -15.35
CA THR A 143 -8.68 8.50 -16.35
C THR A 143 -7.98 7.24 -15.85
N ASP A 144 -7.27 7.32 -14.73
CA ASP A 144 -6.56 6.16 -14.17
C ASP A 144 -7.55 5.18 -13.55
N LYS A 145 -7.33 3.91 -13.82
CA LYS A 145 -8.17 2.81 -13.32
C LYS A 145 -7.33 1.69 -12.78
N GLY A 146 -7.71 1.19 -11.61
CA GLY A 146 -7.02 0.06 -11.01
C GLY A 146 -7.60 -0.33 -9.67
N VAL A 147 -6.97 -1.27 -9.02
CA VAL A 147 -7.37 -1.78 -7.70
C VAL A 147 -6.24 -1.62 -6.70
N VAL A 148 -6.56 -1.09 -5.53
CA VAL A 148 -5.69 -1.19 -4.36
C VAL A 148 -6.22 -2.30 -3.45
N ALA A 149 -5.43 -3.37 -3.30
CA ALA A 149 -5.75 -4.50 -2.44
C ALA A 149 -5.00 -4.38 -1.11
N ILE A 150 -5.71 -4.06 -0.03
CA ILE A 150 -5.14 -4.00 1.31
C ILE A 150 -5.44 -5.34 2.01
N LEU A 151 -4.39 -6.13 2.28
CA LEU A 151 -4.52 -7.48 2.83
C LEU A 151 -4.52 -7.53 4.36
N ASP A 152 -4.50 -6.38 5.01
CA ASP A 152 -4.47 -6.25 6.46
C ASP A 152 -5.87 -6.36 7.06
N GLY A 153 -6.08 -7.37 7.90
CA GLY A 153 -7.37 -7.58 8.59
C GLY A 153 -7.81 -6.40 9.47
N ARG A 154 -6.90 -5.53 9.88
CA ARG A 154 -7.21 -4.31 10.63
C ARG A 154 -8.02 -3.28 9.82
N MET A 155 -8.05 -3.42 8.50
CA MET A 155 -8.85 -2.58 7.59
C MET A 155 -10.30 -3.06 7.44
N HIS A 156 -10.67 -4.22 7.98
CA HIS A 156 -12.07 -4.66 8.03
C HIS A 156 -12.89 -3.72 8.89
N PHE A 157 -14.10 -3.39 8.42
CA PHE A 157 -15.02 -2.55 9.17
C PHE A 157 -15.30 -3.16 10.55
N GLY A 158 -15.15 -2.36 11.60
CA GLY A 158 -15.32 -2.82 12.98
C GLY A 158 -14.14 -3.59 13.60
N ALA A 159 -13.10 -3.91 12.83
CA ALA A 159 -11.95 -4.67 13.35
C ALA A 159 -11.21 -3.96 14.49
N LYS A 160 -11.02 -2.64 14.36
CA LYS A 160 -10.37 -1.79 15.37
C LYS A 160 -11.09 -0.44 15.47
N LYS A 161 -11.01 0.21 16.62
CA LYS A 161 -11.62 1.54 16.85
C LYS A 161 -11.05 2.63 15.92
N TYR A 162 -9.81 2.47 15.47
CA TYR A 162 -9.14 3.39 14.55
C TYR A 162 -9.35 3.05 13.06
N THR A 163 -9.97 1.92 12.73
CA THR A 163 -10.25 1.54 11.33
C THR A 163 -10.99 2.62 10.53
N PRO A 164 -12.03 3.30 11.08
CA PRO A 164 -12.69 4.39 10.36
C PRO A 164 -11.74 5.53 10.00
N ILE A 165 -10.79 5.87 10.88
CA ILE A 165 -9.79 6.92 10.64
C ILE A 165 -8.89 6.52 9.47
N LEU A 166 -8.36 5.29 9.45
CA LEU A 166 -7.53 4.81 8.34
C LEU A 166 -8.30 4.79 7.02
N ARG A 167 -9.57 4.38 7.03
CA ARG A 167 -10.39 4.34 5.83
C ARG A 167 -10.74 5.72 5.30
N SER A 168 -10.95 6.71 6.16
CA SER A 168 -11.22 8.10 5.75
C SER A 168 -10.02 8.76 5.06
N CYS A 169 -8.80 8.25 5.27
CA CYS A 169 -7.62 8.72 4.55
C CYS A 169 -7.59 8.28 3.06
N ILE A 170 -8.48 7.35 2.67
CA ILE A 170 -8.55 6.81 1.30
C ILE A 170 -9.91 7.21 0.69
N PRO A 171 -9.99 8.26 -0.14
CA PRO A 171 -11.24 8.79 -0.66
C PRO A 171 -11.78 7.97 -1.85
N HIS A 172 -11.78 6.64 -1.73
CA HIS A 172 -12.23 5.70 -2.76
C HIS A 172 -13.21 4.68 -2.22
N ALA A 173 -13.99 4.07 -3.11
CA ALA A 173 -14.92 3.01 -2.74
C ALA A 173 -14.18 1.75 -2.26
N PHE A 174 -14.70 1.14 -1.19
CA PHE A 174 -14.21 -0.11 -0.66
C PHE A 174 -15.14 -1.26 -1.00
N THR A 175 -14.58 -2.42 -1.34
CA THR A 175 -15.35 -3.65 -1.55
C THR A 175 -14.58 -4.86 -1.01
N ASN A 176 -15.31 -5.85 -0.52
CA ASN A 176 -14.80 -7.19 -0.20
C ASN A 176 -15.23 -8.24 -1.22
N ASN A 177 -15.94 -7.84 -2.28
CA ASN A 177 -16.40 -8.74 -3.32
C ASN A 177 -15.26 -9.08 -4.28
N LYS A 178 -14.71 -10.28 -4.13
CA LYS A 178 -13.57 -10.76 -4.92
C LYS A 178 -13.89 -10.91 -6.41
N ASP A 179 -15.12 -11.25 -6.76
CA ASP A 179 -15.50 -11.45 -8.16
C ASP A 179 -15.67 -10.11 -8.88
N LEU A 180 -16.21 -9.11 -8.19
CA LEU A 180 -16.23 -7.73 -8.68
C LEU A 180 -14.81 -7.21 -8.94
N VAL A 181 -13.90 -7.43 -8.00
CA VAL A 181 -12.49 -7.03 -8.12
C VAL A 181 -11.81 -7.74 -9.30
N ARG A 182 -12.01 -9.06 -9.45
CA ARG A 182 -11.44 -9.82 -10.58
C ARG A 182 -11.96 -9.31 -11.93
N LYS A 183 -13.26 -9.11 -12.04
CA LYS A 183 -13.88 -8.59 -13.26
C LYS A 183 -13.34 -7.20 -13.61
N PHE A 184 -13.25 -6.31 -12.64
CA PHE A 184 -12.73 -4.96 -12.84
C PHE A 184 -11.26 -4.95 -13.27
N LEU A 185 -10.40 -5.77 -12.64
CA LEU A 185 -8.99 -5.92 -13.02
C LEU A 185 -8.83 -6.48 -14.44
N GLY A 186 -9.66 -7.44 -14.85
CA GLY A 186 -9.68 -7.93 -16.23
C GLY A 186 -9.99 -6.82 -17.22
N MET A 187 -11.00 -6.00 -16.94
CA MET A 187 -11.34 -4.84 -17.80
C MET A 187 -10.19 -3.83 -17.89
N CYS A 188 -9.48 -3.57 -16.78
CA CYS A 188 -8.32 -2.68 -16.78
C CYS A 188 -7.18 -3.24 -17.65
N ALA A 189 -6.93 -4.55 -17.60
CA ALA A 189 -5.93 -5.21 -18.41
C ALA A 189 -6.27 -5.12 -19.92
N ASP A 190 -7.51 -5.43 -20.30
CA ASP A 190 -7.96 -5.38 -21.70
C ASP A 190 -7.89 -3.96 -22.29
N GLN A 191 -8.13 -2.92 -21.48
CA GLN A 191 -8.00 -1.52 -21.91
C GLN A 191 -6.54 -1.12 -22.13
N HIS A 192 -5.62 -1.65 -21.33
CA HIS A 192 -4.20 -1.38 -21.47
C HIS A 192 -3.63 -2.05 -22.73
N ASP A 193 -3.97 -3.32 -22.95
CA ASP A 193 -3.49 -4.07 -24.12
C ASP A 193 -3.90 -3.40 -25.44
N LYS A 194 -5.12 -2.82 -25.50
CA LYS A 194 -5.60 -2.04 -26.66
C LYS A 194 -4.90 -0.70 -26.90
N ARG A 195 -4.24 -0.13 -25.91
CA ARG A 195 -3.48 1.14 -26.05
C ARG A 195 -2.01 0.91 -26.42
N SER A 196 -1.54 -0.31 -26.28
CA SER A 196 -0.16 -0.71 -26.55
C SER A 196 0.02 -1.30 -27.95
N THR A 197 -1.07 -1.51 -28.70
CA THR A 197 -1.15 -1.88 -30.11
C THR A 197 -1.48 -0.65 -30.95
#